data_b09ffe6ea5b5550181fbc56ebeb776b2
#
_entry.id   b09ffe6ea5b5550181fbc56ebeb776b2
#
_cell.length_a   1.000
_cell.length_b   1.000
_cell.length_c   1.000
_cell.angle_alpha   90.00
_cell.angle_beta   90.00
_cell.angle_gamma   90.00
#
_symmetry.space_group_name_H-M   'P 1'
#
loop_
_entity.id
_entity.type
_entity.pdbx_description
1 polymer ?
#
loop_
_entity_poly.entity_id
_entity_poly.type
_entity_poly.pdbx_seq_one_letter_code
_entity_poly.pdbx_strand_id
1 'polypeptide(L)'
;MILKSFYDEKTLTEKVWYDSSSVVYSEFVEHENDNNGELFVTFKNGGTYHYKNVDMIHDYVMFKNGGLDNSQGKALNQFIKPKYEFEKKENRDVQMLLEEMENTMSNKEIKENTYFISGHRDITDEEFEIYRSHIYSLYVANPDIRFVVGDYQGVDIMAQNFLLDDVEIDPDNITVYHMFEVPRNANPKVKHFKGGFLTDSERDAAMTNASAHDIAYVRNNKRISGTAENILRRFML
;
A
#
# COMPACT_ATOMS: atom_id res chain seq x y z
N MET A 1 9.16 22.29 -5.88
CA MET A 1 9.79 20.96 -5.68
C MET A 1 8.71 19.94 -5.39
N ILE A 2 8.84 18.69 -5.85
CA ILE A 2 7.95 17.60 -5.47
C ILE A 2 8.17 17.30 -4.00
N LEU A 3 7.09 17.33 -3.20
CA LEU A 3 7.08 16.84 -1.82
C LEU A 3 6.88 15.33 -1.80
N LYS A 4 5.90 14.86 -2.59
CA LYS A 4 5.54 13.44 -2.66
C LYS A 4 4.87 13.12 -3.99
N SER A 5 5.01 11.85 -4.42
CA SER A 5 4.20 11.27 -5.49
C SER A 5 3.76 9.88 -5.11
N PHE A 6 2.56 9.52 -5.58
CA PHE A 6 1.96 8.21 -5.42
C PHE A 6 1.29 7.80 -6.74
N TYR A 7 1.55 6.58 -7.20
CA TYR A 7 0.92 6.00 -8.38
C TYR A 7 0.03 4.82 -7.98
N ASP A 8 -1.20 4.84 -8.42
CA ASP A 8 -2.16 3.75 -8.24
C ASP A 8 -2.32 3.00 -9.57
N GLU A 9 -1.78 1.80 -9.64
CA GLU A 9 -1.83 0.95 -10.84
C GLU A 9 -3.25 0.50 -11.22
N LYS A 10 -4.18 0.44 -10.24
CA LYS A 10 -5.57 0.01 -10.52
C LYS A 10 -6.39 1.08 -11.22
N THR A 11 -6.12 2.33 -10.89
CA THR A 11 -6.82 3.48 -11.48
C THR A 11 -5.96 4.21 -12.51
N LEU A 12 -4.73 3.75 -12.75
CA LEU A 12 -3.74 4.38 -13.62
C LEU A 12 -3.57 5.88 -13.28
N THR A 13 -3.54 6.19 -11.98
CA THR A 13 -3.56 7.57 -11.50
C THR A 13 -2.30 7.91 -10.74
N GLU A 14 -1.60 8.96 -11.17
CA GLU A 14 -0.50 9.54 -10.40
C GLU A 14 -0.96 10.78 -9.66
N LYS A 15 -0.76 10.81 -8.34
CA LYS A 15 -1.01 11.95 -7.45
C LYS A 15 0.32 12.56 -7.02
N VAL A 16 0.46 13.87 -7.14
CA VAL A 16 1.70 14.58 -6.80
C VAL A 16 1.43 15.81 -5.96
N TRP A 17 2.11 15.93 -4.83
CA TRP A 17 2.08 17.10 -3.94
C TRP A 17 3.37 17.91 -4.09
N TYR A 18 3.24 19.24 -4.07
CA TYR A 18 4.33 20.16 -4.36
C TYR A 18 4.56 21.16 -3.24
N ASP A 19 5.86 21.39 -2.92
CA ASP A 19 6.30 22.63 -2.31
C ASP A 19 6.55 23.66 -3.44
N SER A 20 5.51 24.43 -3.73
CA SER A 20 5.53 25.43 -4.80
C SER A 20 4.79 26.69 -4.35
N SER A 21 5.17 27.84 -4.91
CA SER A 21 4.53 29.11 -4.62
C SER A 21 3.08 29.20 -5.11
N SER A 22 2.68 28.35 -6.06
CA SER A 22 1.36 28.44 -6.73
C SER A 22 0.59 27.12 -6.77
N VAL A 23 1.21 26.04 -7.21
CA VAL A 23 0.58 24.72 -7.35
C VAL A 23 0.88 23.88 -6.12
N VAL A 24 -0.15 23.27 -5.50
CA VAL A 24 0.01 22.41 -4.32
C VAL A 24 -0.17 20.93 -4.64
N TYR A 25 -0.97 20.61 -5.66
CA TYR A 25 -1.33 19.25 -5.99
C TYR A 25 -1.61 19.08 -7.48
N SER A 26 -1.28 17.93 -8.02
CA SER A 26 -1.79 17.46 -9.31
C SER A 26 -2.17 15.99 -9.26
N GLU A 27 -3.10 15.62 -10.12
CA GLU A 27 -3.56 14.27 -10.35
C GLU A 27 -3.56 14.04 -11.85
N PHE A 28 -2.86 13.00 -12.29
CA PHE A 28 -2.80 12.62 -13.70
C PHE A 28 -3.41 11.23 -13.86
N VAL A 29 -4.45 11.12 -14.64
CA VAL A 29 -5.14 9.86 -14.95
C VAL A 29 -4.76 9.45 -16.37
N GLU A 30 -4.01 8.36 -16.50
CA GLU A 30 -3.56 7.84 -17.78
C GLU A 30 -4.70 7.22 -18.57
N HIS A 31 -4.72 7.39 -19.87
CA HIS A 31 -5.61 6.66 -20.76
C HIS A 31 -4.99 5.29 -21.09
N GLU A 32 -5.78 4.22 -20.97
CA GLU A 32 -5.35 2.89 -21.37
C GLU A 32 -4.93 2.88 -22.86
N ASN A 33 -3.75 2.33 -23.14
CA ASN A 33 -3.19 2.17 -24.50
C ASN A 33 -2.90 3.47 -25.26
N ASP A 34 -2.80 4.62 -24.57
CA ASP A 34 -2.43 5.90 -25.16
C ASP A 34 -1.35 6.59 -24.30
N ASN A 35 -0.57 7.47 -24.92
CA ASN A 35 0.45 8.26 -24.22
C ASN A 35 -0.11 9.59 -23.68
N ASN A 36 -1.41 9.70 -23.53
CA ASN A 36 -2.13 10.87 -23.07
C ASN A 36 -2.92 10.56 -21.79
N GLY A 37 -3.37 11.60 -21.11
CA GLY A 37 -4.20 11.47 -19.93
C GLY A 37 -4.92 12.76 -19.55
N GLU A 38 -5.65 12.69 -18.46
CA GLU A 38 -6.38 13.80 -17.89
C GLU A 38 -5.57 14.39 -16.72
N LEU A 39 -5.22 15.67 -16.81
CA LEU A 39 -4.44 16.35 -15.77
C LEU A 39 -5.30 17.30 -14.95
N PHE A 40 -5.39 17.06 -13.65
CA PHE A 40 -6.00 17.97 -12.69
C PHE A 40 -4.91 18.72 -11.92
N VAL A 41 -5.01 20.04 -11.83
CA VAL A 41 -4.05 20.88 -11.11
C VAL A 41 -4.77 21.73 -10.10
N THR A 42 -4.36 21.63 -8.83
CA THR A 42 -4.92 22.43 -7.72
C THR A 42 -3.88 23.45 -7.25
N PHE A 43 -4.32 24.70 -7.18
CA PHE A 43 -3.51 25.82 -6.69
C PHE A 43 -3.64 26.02 -5.18
N LYS A 44 -2.74 26.82 -4.58
CA LYS A 44 -2.75 27.15 -3.14
C LYS A 44 -4.07 27.77 -2.64
N ASN A 45 -4.81 28.42 -3.50
CA ASN A 45 -6.13 28.99 -3.17
C ASN A 45 -7.29 27.98 -3.35
N GLY A 46 -7.00 26.71 -3.57
CA GLY A 46 -7.97 25.64 -3.81
C GLY A 46 -8.50 25.55 -5.24
N GLY A 47 -8.27 26.57 -6.07
CA GLY A 47 -8.72 26.58 -7.47
C GLY A 47 -8.19 25.38 -8.23
N THR A 48 -9.09 24.56 -8.80
CA THR A 48 -8.73 23.33 -9.52
C THR A 48 -9.12 23.44 -10.98
N TYR A 49 -8.21 23.01 -11.86
CA TYR A 49 -8.37 23.02 -13.30
C TYR A 49 -8.08 21.64 -13.87
N HIS A 50 -8.90 21.22 -14.82
CA HIS A 50 -8.81 19.96 -15.52
C HIS A 50 -8.39 20.23 -16.96
N TYR A 51 -7.27 19.66 -17.39
CA TYR A 51 -6.72 19.71 -18.75
C TYR A 51 -6.90 18.35 -19.39
N LYS A 52 -7.37 18.33 -20.65
CA LYS A 52 -7.73 17.10 -21.37
C LYS A 52 -6.64 16.68 -22.34
N ASN A 53 -6.47 15.36 -22.53
CA ASN A 53 -5.56 14.75 -23.48
C ASN A 53 -4.11 15.26 -23.38
N VAL A 54 -3.61 15.44 -22.17
CA VAL A 54 -2.26 15.92 -21.92
C VAL A 54 -1.25 14.82 -22.24
N ASP A 55 -0.23 15.14 -23.06
CA ASP A 55 0.87 14.23 -23.38
C ASP A 55 1.65 13.85 -22.12
N MET A 56 1.68 12.54 -21.82
CA MET A 56 2.29 11.98 -20.62
C MET A 56 3.81 12.00 -20.68
N ILE A 57 4.38 11.72 -21.86
CA ILE A 57 5.82 11.46 -22.02
C ILE A 57 6.64 12.73 -21.90
N HIS A 58 6.14 13.83 -22.44
CA HIS A 58 6.87 15.09 -22.47
C HIS A 58 6.20 16.17 -21.61
N ASP A 59 4.97 16.59 -21.94
CA ASP A 59 4.40 17.81 -21.36
C ASP A 59 4.02 17.65 -19.89
N TYR A 60 3.44 16.50 -19.52
CA TYR A 60 3.16 16.19 -18.12
C TYR A 60 4.46 16.03 -17.30
N VAL A 61 5.45 15.31 -17.83
CA VAL A 61 6.75 15.13 -17.15
C VAL A 61 7.45 16.47 -16.95
N MET A 62 7.44 17.37 -17.95
CA MET A 62 8.01 18.71 -17.83
C MET A 62 7.26 19.55 -16.78
N PHE A 63 5.93 19.52 -16.79
CA PHE A 63 5.13 20.19 -15.75
C PHE A 63 5.41 19.63 -14.35
N LYS A 64 5.33 18.32 -14.17
CA LYS A 64 5.54 17.63 -12.90
C LYS A 64 6.88 17.98 -12.26
N ASN A 65 7.95 18.01 -13.07
CA ASN A 65 9.31 18.32 -12.59
C ASN A 65 9.62 19.82 -12.49
N GLY A 66 8.66 20.70 -12.80
CA GLY A 66 8.82 22.15 -12.70
C GLY A 66 9.54 22.79 -13.88
N GLY A 67 9.70 22.07 -15.01
CA GLY A 67 10.39 22.53 -16.20
C GLY A 67 11.87 22.89 -15.93
N LEU A 68 12.42 23.76 -16.74
CA LEU A 68 13.81 24.20 -16.62
C LEU A 68 14.05 25.12 -15.40
N ASP A 69 13.00 25.76 -14.90
CA ASP A 69 13.07 26.74 -13.80
C ASP A 69 12.78 26.14 -12.41
N ASN A 70 12.56 24.83 -12.32
CA ASN A 70 12.11 24.14 -11.10
C ASN A 70 10.85 24.79 -10.47
N SER A 71 9.91 25.24 -11.30
CA SER A 71 8.70 25.94 -10.88
C SER A 71 7.46 25.39 -11.58
N GLN A 72 6.59 24.74 -10.84
CA GLN A 72 5.34 24.14 -11.37
C GLN A 72 4.44 25.19 -12.01
N GLY A 73 4.37 26.40 -11.43
CA GLY A 73 3.58 27.49 -12.01
C GLY A 73 4.10 27.97 -13.37
N LYS A 74 5.43 28.09 -13.52
CA LYS A 74 6.04 28.42 -14.81
C LYS A 74 5.90 27.28 -15.81
N ALA A 75 6.16 26.05 -15.39
CA ALA A 75 6.04 24.87 -16.23
C ALA A 75 4.59 24.68 -16.72
N LEU A 76 3.59 24.91 -15.87
CA LEU A 76 2.17 24.90 -16.25
C LEU A 76 1.87 25.92 -17.35
N ASN A 77 2.40 27.14 -17.24
CA ASN A 77 2.22 28.20 -18.23
C ASN A 77 2.96 27.92 -19.55
N GLN A 78 4.06 27.17 -19.51
CA GLN A 78 4.89 26.89 -20.66
C GLN A 78 4.42 25.62 -21.43
N PHE A 79 4.13 24.55 -20.72
CA PHE A 79 3.93 23.22 -21.33
C PHE A 79 2.46 22.81 -21.41
N ILE A 80 1.60 23.30 -20.49
CA ILE A 80 0.20 22.84 -20.39
C ILE A 80 -0.78 23.88 -20.93
N LYS A 81 -0.86 25.05 -20.29
CA LYS A 81 -1.91 26.04 -20.64
C LYS A 81 -1.98 26.46 -22.11
N PRO A 82 -0.86 26.60 -22.85
CA PRO A 82 -0.93 27.04 -24.25
C PRO A 82 -1.40 25.95 -25.22
N LYS A 83 -1.36 24.69 -24.79
CA LYS A 83 -1.54 23.52 -25.67
C LYS A 83 -2.86 22.80 -25.47
N TYR A 84 -3.36 22.80 -24.25
CA TYR A 84 -4.49 21.95 -23.85
C TYR A 84 -5.71 22.75 -23.44
N GLU A 85 -6.87 22.28 -23.88
CA GLU A 85 -8.15 22.78 -23.43
C GLU A 85 -8.34 22.47 -21.95
N PHE A 86 -8.96 23.37 -21.22
CA PHE A 86 -9.20 23.19 -19.79
C PHE A 86 -10.59 23.64 -19.38
N GLU A 87 -11.07 23.08 -18.29
CA GLU A 87 -12.26 23.53 -17.59
C GLU A 87 -11.94 23.75 -16.09
N LYS A 88 -12.58 24.74 -15.52
CA LYS A 88 -12.50 24.96 -14.07
C LYS A 88 -13.42 23.98 -13.36
N LYS A 89 -12.89 23.27 -12.38
CA LYS A 89 -13.63 22.37 -11.48
C LYS A 89 -13.97 23.09 -10.18
N GLU A 90 -14.75 22.42 -9.32
CA GLU A 90 -14.97 22.87 -7.95
C GLU A 90 -13.64 23.02 -7.22
N ASN A 91 -13.57 24.01 -6.33
CA ASN A 91 -12.37 24.21 -5.53
C ASN A 91 -12.16 23.01 -4.58
N ARG A 92 -10.91 22.54 -4.47
CA ARG A 92 -10.53 21.53 -3.49
C ARG A 92 -10.05 22.17 -2.21
N ASP A 93 -10.35 21.55 -1.08
CA ASP A 93 -9.79 21.93 0.21
C ASP A 93 -8.32 21.50 0.27
N VAL A 94 -7.42 22.48 0.36
CA VAL A 94 -5.97 22.23 0.38
C VAL A 94 -5.55 21.51 1.66
N GLN A 95 -6.23 21.76 2.79
CA GLN A 95 -5.92 21.06 4.03
C GLN A 95 -6.24 19.57 3.93
N MET A 96 -7.40 19.23 3.34
CA MET A 96 -7.76 17.83 3.09
C MET A 96 -6.75 17.12 2.15
N LEU A 97 -6.22 17.81 1.13
CA LEU A 97 -5.20 17.26 0.25
C LEU A 97 -3.87 16.98 0.96
N LEU A 98 -3.50 17.81 1.93
CA LEU A 98 -2.30 17.58 2.75
C LEU A 98 -2.51 16.42 3.73
N GLU A 99 -3.67 16.31 4.35
CA GLU A 99 -4.04 15.17 5.19
C GLU A 99 -4.09 13.85 4.37
N GLU A 100 -4.58 13.89 3.13
CA GLU A 100 -4.53 12.75 2.21
C GLU A 100 -3.08 12.34 1.90
N MET A 101 -2.19 13.29 1.69
CA MET A 101 -0.76 13.02 1.50
C MET A 101 -0.15 12.29 2.71
N GLU A 102 -0.37 12.82 3.91
CA GLU A 102 0.14 12.22 5.15
C GLU A 102 -0.41 10.81 5.38
N ASN A 103 -1.71 10.62 5.17
CA ASN A 103 -2.35 9.31 5.30
C ASN A 103 -1.84 8.30 4.25
N THR A 104 -1.65 8.73 3.01
CA THR A 104 -1.12 7.88 1.94
C THR A 104 0.32 7.44 2.24
N MET A 105 1.13 8.33 2.80
CA MET A 105 2.49 8.02 3.24
C MET A 105 2.50 7.03 4.40
N SER A 106 1.73 7.30 5.44
CA SER A 106 1.63 6.43 6.61
C SER A 106 1.21 5.02 6.20
N ASN A 107 0.22 4.88 5.33
CA ASN A 107 -0.24 3.58 4.85
C ASN A 107 0.83 2.84 4.02
N LYS A 108 1.60 3.56 3.20
CA LYS A 108 2.71 2.95 2.44
C LYS A 108 3.83 2.48 3.37
N GLU A 109 4.24 3.32 4.32
CA GLU A 109 5.27 2.97 5.31
C GLU A 109 4.82 1.80 6.19
N ILE A 110 3.56 1.80 6.63
CA ILE A 110 2.96 0.68 7.37
C ILE A 110 3.02 -0.60 6.53
N LYS A 111 2.62 -0.56 5.27
CA LYS A 111 2.67 -1.73 4.38
C LYS A 111 4.09 -2.23 4.18
N GLU A 112 5.05 -1.33 3.90
CA GLU A 112 6.47 -1.66 3.72
C GLU A 112 7.09 -2.29 4.97
N ASN A 113 6.55 -1.96 6.15
CA ASN A 113 6.98 -2.51 7.44
C ASN A 113 6.12 -3.69 7.93
N THR A 114 5.23 -4.20 7.08
CA THR A 114 4.31 -5.28 7.43
C THR A 114 4.68 -6.59 6.74
N TYR A 115 4.69 -7.68 7.52
CA TYR A 115 4.99 -9.04 7.09
C TYR A 115 3.74 -9.92 7.19
N PHE A 116 3.45 -10.67 6.14
CA PHE A 116 2.42 -11.71 6.15
C PHE A 116 3.02 -13.04 6.57
N ILE A 117 2.56 -13.59 7.70
CA ILE A 117 2.97 -14.92 8.16
C ILE A 117 1.95 -15.94 7.65
N SER A 118 2.42 -16.88 6.83
CA SER A 118 1.59 -17.97 6.31
C SER A 118 2.30 -19.31 6.36
N GLY A 119 1.54 -20.40 6.49
CA GLY A 119 2.14 -21.72 6.58
C GLY A 119 1.14 -22.85 6.65
N HIS A 120 1.64 -24.05 6.98
CA HIS A 120 0.84 -25.27 7.01
C HIS A 120 0.03 -25.39 8.30
N ARG A 121 -1.18 -25.97 8.16
CA ARG A 121 -2.09 -26.21 9.28
C ARG A 121 -1.63 -27.34 10.21
N ASP A 122 -0.77 -28.21 9.73
CA ASP A 122 -0.26 -29.42 10.38
C ASP A 122 1.25 -29.34 10.67
N ILE A 123 1.75 -28.11 10.86
CA ILE A 123 3.15 -27.86 11.20
C ILE A 123 3.49 -28.42 12.58
N THR A 124 4.69 -28.99 12.75
CA THR A 124 5.19 -29.40 14.07
C THR A 124 5.92 -28.26 14.76
N ASP A 125 6.17 -28.41 16.08
CA ASP A 125 6.94 -27.41 16.82
C ASP A 125 8.37 -27.26 16.29
N GLU A 126 9.01 -28.36 15.88
CA GLU A 126 10.35 -28.35 15.30
C GLU A 126 10.40 -27.60 13.96
N GLU A 127 9.37 -27.79 13.12
CA GLU A 127 9.25 -27.04 11.86
C GLU A 127 8.97 -25.56 12.11
N PHE A 128 8.23 -25.23 13.17
CA PHE A 128 7.92 -23.84 13.53
C PHE A 128 9.14 -23.06 14.04
N GLU A 129 10.23 -23.71 14.45
CA GLU A 129 11.49 -23.05 14.85
C GLU A 129 12.06 -22.14 13.74
N ILE A 130 11.82 -22.45 12.47
CA ILE A 130 12.21 -21.61 11.34
C ILE A 130 11.49 -20.26 11.40
N TYR A 131 10.19 -20.29 11.73
CA TYR A 131 9.38 -19.08 11.90
C TYR A 131 9.84 -18.28 13.11
N ARG A 132 10.04 -18.93 14.28
CA ARG A 132 10.50 -18.28 15.52
C ARG A 132 11.80 -17.52 15.28
N SER A 133 12.80 -18.17 14.69
CA SER A 133 14.10 -17.57 14.41
C SER A 133 13.99 -16.37 13.48
N HIS A 134 13.18 -16.47 12.41
CA HIS A 134 13.01 -15.40 11.44
C HIS A 134 12.23 -14.22 12.04
N ILE A 135 11.09 -14.46 12.66
CA ILE A 135 10.27 -13.44 13.33
C ILE A 135 11.10 -12.69 14.37
N TYR A 136 11.81 -13.41 15.24
CA TYR A 136 12.63 -12.81 16.30
C TYR A 136 13.75 -11.94 15.73
N SER A 137 14.44 -12.40 14.69
CA SER A 137 15.51 -11.62 14.05
C SER A 137 14.99 -10.31 13.42
N LEU A 138 13.81 -10.33 12.80
CA LEU A 138 13.17 -9.15 12.24
C LEU A 138 12.74 -8.18 13.34
N TYR A 139 12.14 -8.68 14.41
CA TYR A 139 11.70 -7.85 15.55
C TYR A 139 12.87 -7.17 16.26
N VAL A 140 13.98 -7.88 16.49
CA VAL A 140 15.19 -7.29 17.08
C VAL A 140 15.79 -6.20 16.20
N ALA A 141 15.74 -6.37 14.87
CA ALA A 141 16.22 -5.37 13.93
C ALA A 141 15.29 -4.14 13.84
N ASN A 142 13.99 -4.34 14.02
CA ASN A 142 12.98 -3.28 13.95
C ASN A 142 11.80 -3.60 14.89
N PRO A 143 11.77 -3.04 16.12
CA PRO A 143 10.67 -3.28 17.06
C PRO A 143 9.30 -2.74 16.63
N ASP A 144 9.25 -1.82 15.65
CA ASP A 144 8.00 -1.26 15.10
C ASP A 144 7.43 -2.09 13.94
N ILE A 145 8.04 -3.26 13.66
CA ILE A 145 7.59 -4.20 12.63
C ILE A 145 6.16 -4.65 12.89
N ARG A 146 5.38 -4.78 11.82
CA ARG A 146 3.98 -5.21 11.87
C ARG A 146 3.79 -6.57 11.23
N PHE A 147 2.77 -7.28 11.71
CA PHE A 147 2.43 -8.60 11.22
C PHE A 147 0.95 -8.71 10.87
N VAL A 148 0.67 -9.36 9.75
CA VAL A 148 -0.66 -9.86 9.42
C VAL A 148 -0.64 -11.37 9.39
N VAL A 149 -1.63 -12.00 10.00
CA VAL A 149 -1.70 -13.45 10.16
C VAL A 149 -3.14 -13.92 10.08
N GLY A 150 -3.35 -15.15 9.63
CA GLY A 150 -4.68 -15.75 9.57
C GLY A 150 -5.21 -16.23 10.95
N ASP A 151 -6.38 -16.85 10.90
CA ASP A 151 -7.10 -17.37 12.08
C ASP A 151 -7.18 -18.90 12.09
N TYR A 152 -6.42 -19.59 11.23
CA TYR A 152 -6.51 -21.05 11.14
C TYR A 152 -5.62 -21.75 12.17
N GLN A 153 -5.76 -23.07 12.28
CA GLN A 153 -4.84 -23.87 13.09
C GLN A 153 -3.45 -23.98 12.44
N GLY A 154 -2.43 -24.43 13.20
CA GLY A 154 -1.06 -24.54 12.75
C GLY A 154 -0.32 -23.21 12.78
N VAL A 155 0.35 -22.81 11.69
CA VAL A 155 1.20 -21.60 11.67
C VAL A 155 0.46 -20.36 12.15
N ASP A 156 -0.80 -20.16 11.76
CA ASP A 156 -1.53 -18.94 12.09
C ASP A 156 -1.64 -18.73 13.61
N ILE A 157 -2.12 -19.72 14.35
CA ILE A 157 -2.27 -19.59 15.82
C ILE A 157 -0.92 -19.69 16.55
N MET A 158 0.02 -20.51 16.05
CA MET A 158 1.36 -20.60 16.64
C MET A 158 2.10 -19.27 16.50
N ALA A 159 1.97 -18.58 15.37
CA ALA A 159 2.57 -17.26 15.16
C ALA A 159 1.95 -16.20 16.08
N GLN A 160 0.62 -16.17 16.24
CA GLN A 160 -0.06 -15.27 17.17
C GLN A 160 0.45 -15.47 18.60
N ASN A 161 0.54 -16.73 19.07
CA ASN A 161 1.02 -17.04 20.42
C ASN A 161 2.49 -16.65 20.57
N PHE A 162 3.35 -17.02 19.63
CA PHE A 162 4.77 -16.67 19.70
C PHE A 162 4.99 -15.15 19.73
N LEU A 163 4.30 -14.40 18.88
CA LEU A 163 4.42 -12.94 18.83
C LEU A 163 3.95 -12.28 20.14
N LEU A 164 2.83 -12.73 20.70
CA LEU A 164 2.18 -12.06 21.82
C LEU A 164 2.56 -12.61 23.21
N ASP A 165 2.93 -13.89 23.28
CA ASP A 165 3.22 -14.54 24.57
C ASP A 165 4.71 -14.72 24.81
N ASP A 166 5.52 -14.98 23.76
CA ASP A 166 6.96 -15.26 23.89
C ASP A 166 7.80 -14.01 23.54
N VAL A 167 7.51 -13.35 22.42
CA VAL A 167 8.22 -12.12 21.98
C VAL A 167 7.67 -10.88 22.67
N GLU A 168 6.42 -10.92 23.12
CA GLU A 168 5.69 -9.82 23.77
C GLU A 168 5.67 -8.53 22.93
N ILE A 169 5.42 -8.67 21.62
CA ILE A 169 5.27 -7.51 20.74
C ILE A 169 4.05 -6.67 21.17
N ASP A 170 4.07 -5.38 20.83
CA ASP A 170 2.89 -4.53 21.01
C ASP A 170 1.69 -5.13 20.24
N PRO A 171 0.57 -5.45 20.91
CA PRO A 171 -0.63 -5.95 20.26
C PRO A 171 -1.19 -5.03 19.16
N ASP A 172 -0.78 -3.78 19.11
CA ASP A 172 -1.14 -2.85 18.03
C ASP A 172 -0.34 -3.10 16.74
N ASN A 173 0.70 -3.94 16.80
CA ASN A 173 1.52 -4.33 15.65
C ASN A 173 1.12 -5.67 15.03
N ILE A 174 0.06 -6.32 15.49
CA ILE A 174 -0.48 -7.54 14.88
C ILE A 174 -1.95 -7.36 14.49
N THR A 175 -2.29 -7.78 13.26
CA THR A 175 -3.69 -7.85 12.79
C THR A 175 -4.02 -9.27 12.37
N VAL A 176 -5.08 -9.82 12.96
CA VAL A 176 -5.60 -11.15 12.61
C VAL A 176 -6.71 -11.05 11.58
N TYR A 177 -6.51 -11.69 10.45
CA TYR A 177 -7.50 -11.78 9.38
C TYR A 177 -8.29 -13.09 9.51
N HIS A 178 -9.62 -13.02 9.52
CA HIS A 178 -10.45 -14.18 9.80
C HIS A 178 -11.63 -14.35 8.85
N MET A 179 -12.05 -15.59 8.71
CA MET A 179 -13.24 -15.95 7.96
C MET A 179 -14.51 -15.52 8.71
N PHE A 180 -15.53 -15.12 7.93
CA PHE A 180 -16.85 -14.82 8.48
C PHE A 180 -16.87 -13.70 9.53
N GLU A 181 -17.80 -13.80 10.51
CA GLU A 181 -18.02 -12.76 11.53
C GLU A 181 -17.12 -12.91 12.76
N VAL A 182 -16.66 -14.14 13.04
CA VAL A 182 -15.89 -14.47 14.25
C VAL A 182 -14.65 -15.28 13.86
N PRO A 183 -13.47 -14.98 14.44
CA PRO A 183 -12.27 -15.77 14.17
C PRO A 183 -12.41 -17.21 14.67
N ARG A 184 -11.88 -18.16 13.89
CA ARG A 184 -11.87 -19.59 14.24
C ARG A 184 -10.92 -19.86 15.42
N ASN A 185 -9.76 -19.19 15.41
CA ASN A 185 -8.77 -19.23 16.48
C ASN A 185 -8.15 -17.83 16.62
N ALA A 186 -7.98 -17.39 17.87
CA ALA A 186 -7.28 -16.14 18.14
C ALA A 186 -6.62 -16.18 19.53
N ASN A 187 -5.41 -15.64 19.64
CA ASN A 187 -4.81 -15.37 20.92
C ASN A 187 -5.61 -14.24 21.63
N PRO A 188 -5.93 -14.39 22.94
CA PRO A 188 -6.76 -13.42 23.67
C PRO A 188 -6.15 -12.01 23.78
N LYS A 189 -4.85 -11.83 23.53
CA LYS A 189 -4.18 -10.54 23.53
C LYS A 189 -4.34 -9.76 22.24
N VAL A 190 -4.85 -10.37 21.15
CA VAL A 190 -5.08 -9.71 19.86
C VAL A 190 -6.11 -8.59 20.00
N LYS A 191 -5.76 -7.39 19.54
CA LYS A 191 -6.64 -6.22 19.55
C LYS A 191 -7.27 -5.91 18.19
N HIS A 192 -6.57 -6.22 17.10
CA HIS A 192 -7.00 -5.86 15.75
C HIS A 192 -7.40 -7.07 14.94
N PHE A 193 -8.65 -7.04 14.48
CA PHE A 193 -9.24 -8.06 13.64
C PHE A 193 -9.76 -7.49 12.33
N LYS A 194 -9.63 -8.26 11.26
CA LYS A 194 -10.24 -7.97 9.97
C LYS A 194 -10.96 -9.21 9.44
N GLY A 195 -12.27 -9.20 9.54
CA GLY A 195 -13.15 -10.33 9.21
C GLY A 195 -14.02 -10.09 7.98
N GLY A 196 -14.99 -11.01 7.79
CA GLY A 196 -16.00 -10.91 6.73
C GLY A 196 -15.59 -11.55 5.41
N PHE A 197 -14.43 -12.23 5.34
CA PHE A 197 -14.03 -12.97 4.14
C PHE A 197 -14.84 -14.25 3.98
N LEU A 198 -15.29 -14.55 2.77
CA LEU A 198 -16.09 -15.74 2.46
C LEU A 198 -15.23 -16.92 2.06
N THR A 199 -14.01 -16.70 1.60
CA THR A 199 -13.05 -17.74 1.20
C THR A 199 -11.65 -17.47 1.78
N ASP A 200 -10.89 -18.55 2.02
CA ASP A 200 -9.50 -18.44 2.44
C ASP A 200 -8.67 -17.66 1.41
N SER A 201 -8.97 -17.81 0.11
CA SER A 201 -8.27 -17.08 -0.97
C SER A 201 -8.50 -15.57 -0.90
N GLU A 202 -9.71 -15.10 -0.60
CA GLU A 202 -10.00 -13.66 -0.41
C GLU A 202 -9.28 -13.11 0.82
N ARG A 203 -9.30 -13.83 1.93
CA ARG A 203 -8.60 -13.48 3.16
C ARG A 203 -7.08 -13.35 2.89
N ASP A 204 -6.51 -14.35 2.27
CA ASP A 204 -5.08 -14.42 1.98
C ASP A 204 -4.66 -13.32 0.98
N ALA A 205 -5.49 -13.03 -0.03
CA ALA A 205 -5.27 -11.90 -0.94
C ALA A 205 -5.28 -10.55 -0.19
N ALA A 206 -6.20 -10.38 0.77
CA ALA A 206 -6.26 -9.18 1.58
C ALA A 206 -5.00 -9.02 2.47
N MET A 207 -4.47 -10.11 3.05
CA MET A 207 -3.22 -10.10 3.82
C MET A 207 -2.01 -9.80 2.93
N THR A 208 -1.93 -10.39 1.72
CA THR A 208 -0.88 -10.09 0.73
C THR A 208 -0.90 -8.61 0.35
N ASN A 209 -2.08 -8.03 0.13
CA ASN A 209 -2.23 -6.61 -0.20
C ASN A 209 -1.88 -5.65 0.95
N ALA A 210 -2.09 -6.09 2.20
CA ALA A 210 -1.81 -5.30 3.40
C ALA A 210 -0.34 -5.34 3.85
N SER A 211 0.48 -6.17 3.23
CA SER A 211 1.89 -6.40 3.60
C SER A 211 2.80 -6.27 2.40
N ALA A 212 4.09 -5.96 2.63
CA ALA A 212 5.12 -5.95 1.56
C ALA A 212 5.95 -7.22 1.53
N HIS A 213 5.97 -8.00 2.63
CA HIS A 213 6.86 -9.14 2.80
C HIS A 213 6.10 -10.39 3.26
N ASP A 214 6.69 -11.56 3.01
CA ASP A 214 6.16 -12.85 3.48
C ASP A 214 7.14 -13.52 4.43
N ILE A 215 6.61 -14.14 5.49
CA ILE A 215 7.29 -15.17 6.30
C ILE A 215 6.54 -16.47 6.05
N ALA A 216 7.14 -17.33 5.23
CA ALA A 216 6.49 -18.55 4.78
C ALA A 216 7.50 -19.68 4.57
N TYR A 217 7.11 -20.89 4.95
CA TYR A 217 7.84 -22.10 4.66
C TYR A 217 6.99 -23.04 3.80
N VAL A 218 7.49 -23.38 2.63
CA VAL A 218 6.81 -24.29 1.69
C VAL A 218 7.48 -25.65 1.74
N ARG A 219 6.76 -26.69 2.17
CA ARG A 219 7.24 -28.07 2.09
C ARG A 219 7.37 -28.49 0.64
N ASN A 220 8.41 -29.25 0.34
CA ASN A 220 8.64 -29.79 -0.99
C ASN A 220 7.67 -30.94 -1.27
N ASN A 221 6.45 -30.66 -1.65
CA ASN A 221 5.41 -31.59 -1.96
C ASN A 221 4.98 -31.49 -3.42
N LYS A 222 4.33 -32.58 -3.94
CA LYS A 222 3.81 -32.65 -5.31
C LYS A 222 2.60 -31.74 -5.58
N ARG A 223 1.97 -31.15 -4.55
CA ARG A 223 0.77 -30.32 -4.64
C ARG A 223 1.11 -28.87 -4.23
N ILE A 224 0.64 -27.91 -5.00
CA ILE A 224 0.72 -26.50 -4.61
C ILE A 224 -0.11 -26.29 -3.34
N SER A 225 0.52 -25.77 -2.30
CA SER A 225 -0.14 -25.44 -1.04
C SER A 225 -0.67 -24.01 -1.07
N GLY A 226 -1.64 -23.68 -0.20
CA GLY A 226 -2.09 -22.29 -0.03
C GLY A 226 -0.94 -21.33 0.29
N THR A 227 0.05 -21.78 1.08
CA THR A 227 1.28 -21.01 1.34
C THR A 227 2.06 -20.70 0.07
N ALA A 228 2.20 -21.68 -0.84
CA ALA A 228 2.85 -21.46 -2.13
C ALA A 228 2.04 -20.52 -3.04
N GLU A 229 0.70 -20.62 -3.00
CA GLU A 229 -0.18 -19.69 -3.73
C GLU A 229 -0.04 -18.26 -3.23
N ASN A 230 0.13 -18.04 -1.92
CA ASN A 230 0.34 -16.71 -1.34
C ASN A 230 1.66 -16.08 -1.82
N ILE A 231 2.74 -16.86 -1.84
CA ILE A 231 4.03 -16.40 -2.38
C ILE A 231 3.89 -16.04 -3.87
N LEU A 232 3.27 -16.91 -4.68
CA LEU A 232 3.05 -16.64 -6.10
C LEU A 232 2.21 -15.38 -6.33
N ARG A 233 1.17 -15.17 -5.51
CA ARG A 233 0.34 -13.97 -5.59
C ARG A 233 1.14 -12.70 -5.40
N ARG A 234 2.13 -12.68 -4.49
CA ARG A 234 3.00 -11.52 -4.27
C ARG A 234 3.87 -11.19 -5.49
N PHE A 235 4.34 -12.19 -6.23
CA PHE A 235 5.12 -11.96 -7.46
C PHE A 235 4.28 -11.43 -8.63
N MET A 236 2.94 -11.42 -8.52
CA MET A 236 2.02 -10.93 -9.54
C MET A 236 1.45 -9.54 -9.21
N LEU A 237 1.81 -8.96 -8.07
CA LEU A 237 1.48 -7.59 -7.65
C LEU A 237 2.55 -6.59 -8.07
#